data_0aba2dea715f2d7271ec33fff8da8b30
#
_entry.id   0aba2dea715f2d7271ec33fff8da8b30
#
_cell.length_a   1.000
_cell.length_b   1.000
_cell.length_c   1.000
_cell.angle_alpha   90.00
_cell.angle_beta   90.00
_cell.angle_gamma   90.00
#
_symmetry.space_group_name_H-M   'P 1'
#
loop_
_entity.id
_entity.type
_entity.pdbx_description
1 polymer ?
#
loop_
_entity_poly.entity_id
_entity_poly.type
_entity_poly.pdbx_seq_one_letter_code
_entity_poly.pdbx_strand_id
1 'polypeptide(L)'
;TLYRNPDASNPTIDQLLADLDELIDYLRKRFDRRAIILVGQSWGTVLATDYIHRHPRKIAAYIGVGQVTDFLSGKILAARQAEGRARTKGNSRDAAELERGTKQLRATKRLEQLDVKMLERMIITSMKYLRNTAEMSGLQQMWTALTSPQMRWADVKWFLFASDTKNIIESQRNLVDYMYFHYRIEDLGRRYPMPVCFIQGDSDWVTPTPMVRDYYATVVAERKEMVVIQSAGHTPFLDHPQQFCAAVKGFLAGRC
;
A
#
# COMPACT_ATOMS: atom_id res chain seq x y z
N THR A 1 7.18 -9.52 15.54
CA THR A 1 5.99 -9.82 14.74
C THR A 1 4.95 -10.50 15.62
N LEU A 2 3.67 -10.19 15.42
CA LEU A 2 2.50 -10.78 16.12
C LEU A 2 2.58 -12.31 16.28
N TYR A 3 3.21 -12.97 15.32
CA TYR A 3 3.43 -14.40 15.30
C TYR A 3 4.40 -14.91 16.37
N ARG A 4 5.43 -14.13 16.71
CA ARG A 4 6.45 -14.52 17.71
C ARG A 4 6.22 -13.88 19.08
N ASN A 5 5.41 -12.85 19.12
CA ASN A 5 5.09 -12.14 20.35
C ASN A 5 3.58 -11.78 20.34
N PRO A 6 2.71 -12.68 20.84
CA PRO A 6 1.27 -12.42 20.94
C PRO A 6 0.95 -11.23 21.85
N ASP A 7 1.85 -10.85 22.76
CA ASP A 7 1.69 -9.68 23.62
C ASP A 7 1.96 -8.35 22.86
N ALA A 8 2.57 -8.43 21.67
CA ALA A 8 2.73 -7.28 20.77
C ALA A 8 1.46 -6.99 19.94
N SER A 9 0.29 -7.44 20.41
CA SER A 9 -0.99 -7.10 19.80
C SER A 9 -1.22 -5.60 19.84
N ASN A 10 -1.76 -5.07 18.72
CA ASN A 10 -2.12 -3.66 18.60
C ASN A 10 -0.95 -2.64 18.70
N PRO A 11 0.13 -2.81 17.91
CA PRO A 11 1.25 -1.86 17.88
C PRO A 11 0.79 -0.48 17.43
N THR A 12 1.50 0.57 17.85
CA THR A 12 1.30 1.94 17.35
C THR A 12 2.26 2.24 16.20
N ILE A 13 1.95 3.28 15.41
CA ILE A 13 2.85 3.75 14.36
C ILE A 13 4.20 4.19 14.93
N ASP A 14 4.22 4.83 16.09
CA ASP A 14 5.46 5.30 16.72
C ASP A 14 6.34 4.14 17.19
N GLN A 15 5.75 3.03 17.66
CA GLN A 15 6.51 1.79 17.95
C GLN A 15 7.15 1.23 16.69
N LEU A 16 6.41 1.14 15.57
CA LEU A 16 6.96 0.64 14.31
C LEU A 16 8.04 1.58 13.74
N LEU A 17 7.91 2.88 13.93
CA LEU A 17 8.93 3.85 13.52
C LEU A 17 10.19 3.72 14.36
N ALA A 18 10.07 3.49 15.67
CA ALA A 18 11.21 3.21 16.55
C ALA A 18 11.93 1.91 16.17
N ASP A 19 11.19 0.82 15.95
CA ASP A 19 11.74 -0.46 15.48
C ASP A 19 12.45 -0.32 14.13
N LEU A 20 11.87 0.46 13.21
CA LEU A 20 12.47 0.74 11.91
C LEU A 20 13.76 1.57 12.06
N ASP A 21 13.78 2.54 12.96
CA ASP A 21 14.95 3.37 13.22
C ASP A 21 16.14 2.53 13.75
N GLU A 22 15.87 1.64 14.71
CA GLU A 22 16.87 0.71 15.24
C GLU A 22 17.41 -0.23 14.14
N LEU A 23 16.51 -0.77 13.31
CA LEU A 23 16.92 -1.63 12.18
C LEU A 23 17.77 -0.86 11.17
N ILE A 24 17.40 0.35 10.83
CA ILE A 24 18.15 1.20 9.89
C ILE A 24 19.53 1.52 10.46
N ASP A 25 19.65 1.88 11.72
CA ASP A 25 20.93 2.17 12.36
C ASP A 25 21.82 0.91 12.44
N TYR A 26 21.22 -0.24 12.75
CA TYR A 26 21.94 -1.52 12.68
C TYR A 26 22.50 -1.80 11.28
N LEU A 27 21.66 -1.63 10.23
CA LEU A 27 22.07 -1.88 8.85
C LEU A 27 23.15 -0.87 8.39
N ARG A 28 23.00 0.41 8.74
CA ARG A 28 24.01 1.44 8.46
C ARG A 28 25.37 1.10 9.08
N LYS A 29 25.36 0.69 10.33
CA LYS A 29 26.58 0.25 11.05
C LYS A 29 27.15 -1.03 10.43
N ARG A 30 26.33 -2.03 10.16
CA ARG A 30 26.75 -3.33 9.62
C ARG A 30 27.42 -3.22 8.25
N PHE A 31 26.92 -2.33 7.39
CA PHE A 31 27.41 -2.15 6.02
C PHE A 31 28.31 -0.92 5.85
N ASP A 32 28.64 -0.26 6.93
CA ASP A 32 29.43 0.99 6.93
C ASP A 32 28.88 2.01 5.93
N ARG A 33 27.59 2.32 6.06
CA ARG A 33 26.89 3.27 5.18
C ARG A 33 26.25 4.39 6.00
N ARG A 34 26.41 5.62 5.51
CA ARG A 34 25.77 6.81 6.13
C ARG A 34 24.25 6.81 5.98
N ALA A 35 23.77 6.29 4.87
CA ALA A 35 22.35 6.22 4.53
C ALA A 35 22.05 4.95 3.72
N ILE A 36 20.80 4.51 3.75
CA ILE A 36 20.32 3.32 3.05
C ILE A 36 19.26 3.69 2.02
N ILE A 37 19.01 2.79 1.06
CA ILE A 37 17.84 2.89 0.17
C ILE A 37 16.65 2.27 0.91
N LEU A 38 15.55 3.02 0.99
CA LEU A 38 14.32 2.55 1.60
C LEU A 38 13.30 2.21 0.52
N VAL A 39 12.78 0.98 0.56
CA VAL A 39 11.72 0.52 -0.34
C VAL A 39 10.49 0.22 0.50
N GLY A 40 9.39 0.92 0.23
CA GLY A 40 8.08 0.65 0.84
C GLY A 40 7.12 0.06 -0.19
N GLN A 41 6.32 -0.92 0.20
CA GLN A 41 5.25 -1.45 -0.63
C GLN A 41 3.93 -1.37 0.11
N SER A 42 2.87 -0.81 -0.55
CA SER A 42 1.53 -0.70 0.03
C SER A 42 1.58 -0.04 1.42
N TRP A 43 1.11 -0.72 2.48
CA TRP A 43 1.23 -0.28 3.87
C TRP A 43 2.67 0.16 4.24
N GLY A 44 3.68 -0.54 3.73
CA GLY A 44 5.08 -0.17 3.96
C GLY A 44 5.43 1.23 3.44
N THR A 45 4.67 1.80 2.50
CA THR A 45 4.87 3.19 2.06
C THR A 45 4.40 4.21 3.08
N VAL A 46 3.39 3.88 3.89
CA VAL A 46 2.92 4.72 5.02
C VAL A 46 4.04 4.86 6.04
N LEU A 47 4.59 3.73 6.49
CA LEU A 47 5.70 3.70 7.44
C LEU A 47 6.95 4.38 6.87
N ALA A 48 7.28 4.12 5.59
CA ALA A 48 8.46 4.66 4.94
C ALA A 48 8.40 6.19 4.81
N THR A 49 7.27 6.75 4.37
CA THR A 49 7.15 8.20 4.19
C THR A 49 7.10 8.94 5.52
N ASP A 50 6.43 8.41 6.53
CA ASP A 50 6.48 8.97 7.89
C ASP A 50 7.92 8.95 8.44
N TYR A 51 8.62 7.83 8.28
CA TYR A 51 10.01 7.71 8.69
C TYR A 51 10.95 8.70 7.97
N ILE A 52 10.81 8.84 6.65
CA ILE A 52 11.63 9.73 5.83
C ILE A 52 11.52 11.18 6.32
N HIS A 53 10.33 11.65 6.62
CA HIS A 53 10.11 13.02 7.07
C HIS A 53 10.69 13.29 8.47
N ARG A 54 10.76 12.26 9.32
CA ARG A 54 11.40 12.35 10.66
C ARG A 54 12.93 12.19 10.61
N HIS A 55 13.43 11.30 9.72
CA HIS A 55 14.85 10.90 9.67
C HIS A 55 15.46 10.99 8.25
N PRO A 56 15.35 12.12 7.54
CA PRO A 56 15.74 12.22 6.13
C PRO A 56 17.22 11.93 5.87
N ARG A 57 18.11 12.21 6.85
CA ARG A 57 19.57 12.04 6.71
C ARG A 57 20.02 10.57 6.70
N LYS A 58 19.14 9.65 7.12
CA LYS A 58 19.43 8.21 7.14
C LYS A 58 19.05 7.50 5.82
N ILE A 59 18.39 8.21 4.89
CA ILE A 59 17.85 7.66 3.65
C ILE A 59 18.58 8.25 2.45
N ALA A 60 19.18 7.38 1.63
CA ALA A 60 19.89 7.76 0.41
C ALA A 60 18.96 7.91 -0.81
N ALA A 61 17.91 7.10 -0.87
CA ALA A 61 16.86 7.15 -1.89
C ALA A 61 15.60 6.45 -1.37
N TYR A 62 14.44 6.84 -1.89
CA TYR A 62 13.16 6.20 -1.59
C TYR A 62 12.51 5.63 -2.83
N ILE A 63 11.99 4.41 -2.73
CA ILE A 63 11.16 3.77 -3.75
C ILE A 63 9.83 3.37 -3.12
N GLY A 64 8.76 4.01 -3.55
CA GLY A 64 7.38 3.68 -3.14
C GLY A 64 6.70 2.81 -4.21
N VAL A 65 6.28 1.60 -3.82
CA VAL A 65 5.58 0.64 -4.70
C VAL A 65 4.14 0.51 -4.24
N GLY A 66 3.17 0.78 -5.11
CA GLY A 66 1.78 0.84 -4.67
C GLY A 66 1.63 1.88 -3.55
N GLN A 67 2.03 3.13 -3.83
CA GLN A 67 2.11 4.20 -2.85
C GLN A 67 0.74 4.55 -2.27
N VAL A 68 0.61 4.50 -0.96
CA VAL A 68 -0.56 5.03 -0.26
C VAL A 68 -0.44 6.55 -0.17
N THR A 69 -1.45 7.27 -0.62
CA THR A 69 -1.54 8.74 -0.47
C THR A 69 -2.57 9.14 0.59
N ASP A 70 -3.77 8.61 0.48
CA ASP A 70 -4.88 8.68 1.43
C ASP A 70 -5.70 7.40 1.24
N PHE A 71 -5.68 6.52 2.22
CA PHE A 71 -6.24 5.19 2.05
C PHE A 71 -7.77 5.21 1.95
N LEU A 72 -8.43 6.00 2.78
CA LEU A 72 -9.89 6.13 2.78
C LEU A 72 -10.39 6.74 1.47
N SER A 73 -9.78 7.84 1.03
CA SER A 73 -10.10 8.50 -0.24
C SER A 73 -9.84 7.57 -1.42
N GLY A 74 -8.79 6.75 -1.36
CA GLY A 74 -8.49 5.73 -2.37
C GLY A 74 -9.61 4.69 -2.51
N LYS A 75 -10.15 4.18 -1.40
CA LYS A 75 -11.30 3.26 -1.41
C LYS A 75 -12.55 3.90 -1.99
N ILE A 76 -12.79 5.16 -1.66
CA ILE A 76 -13.93 5.92 -2.20
C ILE A 76 -13.77 6.13 -3.71
N LEU A 77 -12.57 6.47 -4.18
CA LEU A 77 -12.29 6.67 -5.60
C LEU A 77 -12.47 5.37 -6.40
N ALA A 78 -11.92 4.26 -5.91
CA ALA A 78 -12.07 2.95 -6.52
C ALA A 78 -13.55 2.54 -6.61
N ALA A 79 -14.32 2.69 -5.53
CA ALA A 79 -15.74 2.36 -5.53
C ALA A 79 -16.54 3.19 -6.54
N ARG A 80 -16.24 4.48 -6.67
CA ARG A 80 -16.90 5.37 -7.67
C ARG A 80 -16.57 4.96 -9.10
N GLN A 81 -15.32 4.63 -9.37
CA GLN A 81 -14.92 4.15 -10.69
C GLN A 81 -15.61 2.83 -11.05
N ALA A 82 -15.71 1.91 -10.06
CA ALA A 82 -16.42 0.65 -10.22
C ALA A 82 -17.93 0.86 -10.42
N GLU A 83 -18.53 1.79 -9.68
CA GLU A 83 -19.94 2.19 -9.84
C GLU A 83 -20.22 2.66 -11.26
N GLY A 84 -19.39 3.55 -11.81
CA GLY A 84 -19.54 4.01 -13.20
C GLY A 84 -19.49 2.84 -14.18
N ARG A 85 -18.53 1.92 -14.04
CA ARG A 85 -18.43 0.73 -14.88
C ARG A 85 -19.62 -0.24 -14.70
N ALA A 86 -20.15 -0.38 -13.47
CA ALA A 86 -21.34 -1.19 -13.20
C ALA A 86 -22.58 -0.62 -13.91
N ARG A 87 -22.78 0.71 -13.87
CA ARG A 87 -23.86 1.41 -14.58
C ARG A 87 -23.76 1.21 -16.10
N THR A 88 -22.57 1.38 -16.68
CA THR A 88 -22.33 1.16 -18.11
C THR A 88 -22.63 -0.28 -18.53
N LYS A 89 -22.39 -1.27 -17.65
CA LYS A 89 -22.74 -2.68 -17.90
C LYS A 89 -24.17 -3.03 -17.56
N GLY A 90 -25.04 -2.07 -17.21
CA GLY A 90 -26.44 -2.29 -16.87
C GLY A 90 -26.66 -2.96 -15.51
N ASN A 91 -25.65 -3.09 -14.66
CA ASN A 91 -25.77 -3.72 -13.35
C ASN A 91 -26.17 -2.68 -12.28
N SER A 92 -27.45 -2.37 -12.23
CA SER A 92 -28.01 -1.38 -11.30
C SER A 92 -27.87 -1.80 -9.82
N ARG A 93 -27.87 -3.10 -9.53
CA ARG A 93 -27.73 -3.63 -8.16
C ARG A 93 -26.34 -3.34 -7.60
N ASP A 94 -25.29 -3.72 -8.33
CA ASP A 94 -23.89 -3.47 -7.92
C ASP A 94 -23.62 -1.96 -7.85
N ALA A 95 -24.13 -1.17 -8.81
CA ALA A 95 -24.01 0.28 -8.79
C ALA A 95 -24.63 0.91 -7.54
N ALA A 96 -25.86 0.51 -7.18
CA ALA A 96 -26.55 1.01 -5.99
C ALA A 96 -25.84 0.57 -4.68
N GLU A 97 -25.25 -0.62 -4.65
CA GLU A 97 -24.45 -1.10 -3.51
C GLU A 97 -23.20 -0.25 -3.32
N LEU A 98 -22.44 0.01 -4.39
CA LEU A 98 -21.22 0.83 -4.38
C LEU A 98 -21.53 2.29 -3.99
N GLU A 99 -22.62 2.85 -4.50
CA GLU A 99 -23.06 4.20 -4.13
C GLU A 99 -23.39 4.31 -2.64
N ARG A 100 -24.15 3.36 -2.08
CA ARG A 100 -24.46 3.32 -0.64
C ARG A 100 -23.20 3.18 0.20
N GLY A 101 -22.32 2.23 -0.15
CA GLY A 101 -21.05 2.02 0.53
C GLY A 101 -20.15 3.27 0.52
N THR A 102 -20.06 3.94 -0.63
CA THR A 102 -19.33 5.20 -0.78
C THR A 102 -19.90 6.31 0.10
N LYS A 103 -21.23 6.45 0.15
CA LYS A 103 -21.89 7.45 1.02
C LYS A 103 -21.64 7.17 2.50
N GLN A 104 -21.76 5.93 2.92
CA GLN A 104 -21.50 5.53 4.31
C GLN A 104 -20.02 5.72 4.68
N LEU A 105 -19.10 5.30 3.81
CA LEU A 105 -17.66 5.44 4.07
C LEU A 105 -17.23 6.91 4.19
N ARG A 106 -17.81 7.82 3.40
CA ARG A 106 -17.61 9.27 3.54
C ARG A 106 -18.08 9.86 4.86
N ALA A 107 -19.16 9.30 5.42
CA ALA A 107 -19.69 9.73 6.72
C ALA A 107 -18.88 9.20 7.90
N THR A 108 -18.08 8.13 7.68
CA THR A 108 -17.24 7.50 8.69
C THR A 108 -16.04 8.39 9.01
N LYS A 109 -15.86 8.74 10.29
CA LYS A 109 -14.80 9.64 10.76
C LYS A 109 -13.80 8.97 11.71
N ARG A 110 -14.09 7.77 12.18
CA ARG A 110 -13.27 7.01 13.11
C ARG A 110 -13.56 5.51 12.97
N LEU A 111 -12.62 4.71 13.41
CA LEU A 111 -12.64 3.25 13.21
C LEU A 111 -13.87 2.55 13.81
N GLU A 112 -14.37 3.04 14.97
CA GLU A 112 -15.56 2.49 15.63
C GLU A 112 -16.84 2.61 14.80
N GLN A 113 -16.88 3.55 13.86
CA GLN A 113 -18.01 3.78 12.96
C GLN A 113 -17.91 2.98 11.66
N LEU A 114 -16.77 2.30 11.44
CA LEU A 114 -16.50 1.57 10.21
C LEU A 114 -17.31 0.27 10.18
N ASP A 115 -18.23 0.16 9.25
CA ASP A 115 -18.91 -1.10 8.94
C ASP A 115 -17.98 -1.98 8.08
N VAL A 116 -17.28 -2.90 8.75
CA VAL A 116 -16.30 -3.79 8.12
C VAL A 116 -16.93 -4.65 7.03
N LYS A 117 -18.14 -5.19 7.27
CA LYS A 117 -18.83 -6.03 6.28
C LYS A 117 -19.24 -5.23 5.04
N MET A 118 -19.66 -4.00 5.22
CA MET A 118 -19.96 -3.10 4.11
C MET A 118 -18.67 -2.78 3.33
N LEU A 119 -17.57 -2.47 4.03
CA LEU A 119 -16.28 -2.18 3.40
C LEU A 119 -15.78 -3.38 2.57
N GLU A 120 -15.82 -4.59 3.12
CA GLU A 120 -15.43 -5.81 2.42
C GLU A 120 -16.25 -6.02 1.14
N ARG A 121 -17.58 -5.93 1.23
CA ARG A 121 -18.46 -6.06 0.06
C ARG A 121 -18.14 -5.01 -0.98
N MET A 122 -17.96 -3.76 -0.56
CA MET A 122 -17.60 -2.66 -1.46
C MET A 122 -16.27 -2.92 -2.17
N ILE A 123 -15.24 -3.43 -1.45
CA ILE A 123 -13.95 -3.80 -2.04
C ILE A 123 -14.12 -4.93 -3.06
N ILE A 124 -14.79 -6.02 -2.68
CA ILE A 124 -15.00 -7.19 -3.56
C ILE A 124 -15.77 -6.76 -4.81
N THR A 125 -16.86 -6.01 -4.65
CA THR A 125 -17.67 -5.52 -5.77
C THR A 125 -16.87 -4.55 -6.65
N SER A 126 -16.04 -3.69 -6.07
CA SER A 126 -15.17 -2.80 -6.84
C SER A 126 -14.18 -3.59 -7.70
N MET A 127 -13.50 -4.59 -7.12
CA MET A 127 -12.51 -5.40 -7.84
C MET A 127 -13.11 -6.22 -8.99
N LYS A 128 -14.38 -6.61 -8.91
CA LYS A 128 -15.12 -7.25 -10.03
C LYS A 128 -15.12 -6.39 -11.30
N TYR A 129 -15.10 -5.07 -11.17
CA TYR A 129 -15.15 -4.13 -12.29
C TYR A 129 -13.78 -3.52 -12.63
N LEU A 130 -12.85 -3.48 -11.69
CA LEU A 130 -11.61 -2.71 -11.83
C LEU A 130 -10.40 -3.57 -12.11
N ARG A 131 -10.40 -4.84 -11.69
CA ARG A 131 -9.27 -5.73 -11.87
C ARG A 131 -8.94 -5.94 -13.34
N ASN A 132 -7.65 -5.89 -13.67
CA ASN A 132 -7.14 -6.26 -14.98
C ASN A 132 -6.99 -7.79 -15.06
N THR A 133 -7.30 -8.38 -16.20
CA THR A 133 -7.15 -9.83 -16.43
C THR A 133 -5.69 -10.28 -16.49
N ALA A 134 -4.77 -9.35 -16.73
CA ALA A 134 -3.32 -9.61 -16.72
C ALA A 134 -2.71 -9.67 -15.32
N GLU A 135 -3.42 -9.16 -14.30
CA GLU A 135 -2.96 -9.25 -12.91
C GLU A 135 -2.96 -10.70 -12.43
N MET A 136 -1.93 -11.05 -11.67
CA MET A 136 -1.85 -12.37 -11.02
C MET A 136 -3.08 -12.58 -10.12
N SER A 137 -3.80 -13.68 -10.34
CA SER A 137 -5.00 -13.98 -9.55
C SER A 137 -4.65 -14.27 -8.08
N GLY A 138 -5.59 -14.04 -7.16
CA GLY A 138 -5.39 -14.37 -5.74
C GLY A 138 -5.01 -15.85 -5.53
N LEU A 139 -5.56 -16.76 -6.33
CA LEU A 139 -5.18 -18.18 -6.33
C LEU A 139 -3.74 -18.38 -6.80
N GLN A 140 -3.30 -17.67 -7.85
CA GLN A 140 -1.91 -17.72 -8.33
C GLN A 140 -0.95 -17.13 -7.29
N GLN A 141 -1.30 -16.00 -6.67
CA GLN A 141 -0.51 -15.40 -5.58
C GLN A 141 -0.39 -16.36 -4.40
N MET A 142 -1.50 -16.97 -3.99
CA MET A 142 -1.53 -17.99 -2.93
C MET A 142 -0.66 -19.20 -3.30
N TRP A 143 -0.77 -19.72 -4.52
CA TRP A 143 0.06 -20.82 -4.99
C TRP A 143 1.54 -20.47 -4.97
N THR A 144 1.91 -19.29 -5.48
CA THR A 144 3.28 -18.79 -5.46
C THR A 144 3.82 -18.66 -4.03
N ALA A 145 2.99 -18.19 -3.10
CA ALA A 145 3.36 -18.13 -1.69
C ALA A 145 3.57 -19.53 -1.10
N LEU A 146 2.62 -20.45 -1.28
CA LEU A 146 2.68 -21.81 -0.72
C LEU A 146 3.82 -22.66 -1.28
N THR A 147 4.23 -22.42 -2.53
CA THR A 147 5.35 -23.12 -3.18
C THR A 147 6.71 -22.44 -2.92
N SER A 148 6.74 -21.32 -2.20
CA SER A 148 7.99 -20.65 -1.84
C SER A 148 8.80 -21.50 -0.87
N PRO A 149 10.12 -21.73 -1.14
CA PRO A 149 10.99 -22.49 -0.24
C PRO A 149 11.21 -21.81 1.13
N GLN A 150 10.88 -20.52 1.25
CA GLN A 150 10.93 -19.76 2.50
C GLN A 150 9.65 -19.86 3.32
N MET A 151 8.54 -20.38 2.77
CA MET A 151 7.27 -20.52 3.47
C MET A 151 7.35 -21.58 4.57
N ARG A 152 6.96 -21.21 5.79
CA ARG A 152 6.87 -22.09 6.95
C ARG A 152 5.40 -22.34 7.31
N TRP A 153 5.11 -23.46 7.94
CA TRP A 153 3.75 -23.76 8.43
C TRP A 153 3.15 -22.65 9.30
N ALA A 154 3.98 -21.98 10.01
CA ALA A 154 3.60 -20.85 10.81
C ALA A 154 3.14 -19.63 9.96
N ASP A 155 3.77 -19.42 8.83
CA ASP A 155 3.38 -18.33 7.89
C ASP A 155 2.04 -18.67 7.23
N VAL A 156 1.77 -19.97 6.97
CA VAL A 156 0.46 -20.43 6.49
C VAL A 156 -0.64 -20.15 7.51
N LYS A 157 -0.41 -20.47 8.79
CA LYS A 157 -1.38 -20.15 9.87
C LYS A 157 -1.62 -18.65 9.99
N TRP A 158 -0.55 -17.85 9.90
CA TRP A 158 -0.65 -16.39 9.90
C TRP A 158 -1.44 -15.89 8.68
N PHE A 159 -1.16 -16.43 7.49
CA PHE A 159 -1.88 -16.06 6.27
C PHE A 159 -3.39 -16.35 6.39
N LEU A 160 -3.76 -17.52 6.92
CA LEU A 160 -5.17 -17.87 7.17
C LEU A 160 -5.82 -16.95 8.20
N PHE A 161 -5.11 -16.60 9.28
CA PHE A 161 -5.58 -15.63 10.27
C PHE A 161 -5.75 -14.24 9.65
N ALA A 162 -4.78 -13.78 8.88
CA ALA A 162 -4.76 -12.46 8.24
C ALA A 162 -5.71 -12.35 7.04
N SER A 163 -6.26 -13.46 6.54
CA SER A 163 -7.29 -13.43 5.48
C SER A 163 -8.66 -12.96 5.99
N ASP A 164 -8.88 -12.96 7.31
CA ASP A 164 -10.08 -12.39 7.93
C ASP A 164 -9.81 -10.92 8.31
N THR A 165 -10.51 -10.01 7.65
CA THR A 165 -10.38 -8.55 7.87
C THR A 165 -10.69 -8.17 9.33
N LYS A 166 -11.62 -8.87 9.98
CA LYS A 166 -11.95 -8.62 11.38
C LYS A 166 -10.77 -8.92 12.29
N ASN A 167 -10.09 -10.04 12.10
CA ASN A 167 -8.88 -10.41 12.86
C ASN A 167 -7.77 -9.37 12.71
N ILE A 168 -7.57 -8.84 11.50
CA ILE A 168 -6.58 -7.78 11.25
C ILE A 168 -6.98 -6.50 11.98
N ILE A 169 -8.24 -6.07 11.88
CA ILE A 169 -8.71 -4.86 12.55
C ILE A 169 -8.58 -4.99 14.06
N GLU A 170 -8.94 -6.14 14.64
CA GLU A 170 -8.87 -6.33 16.09
C GLU A 170 -7.42 -6.38 16.59
N SER A 171 -6.53 -7.11 15.90
CA SER A 171 -5.14 -7.29 16.31
C SER A 171 -4.23 -6.09 16.00
N GLN A 172 -4.60 -5.24 15.03
CA GLN A 172 -3.81 -4.09 14.57
C GLN A 172 -4.64 -2.79 14.55
N ARG A 173 -5.55 -2.66 15.50
CA ARG A 173 -6.52 -1.58 15.55
C ARG A 173 -5.89 -0.19 15.41
N ASN A 174 -4.80 0.09 16.16
CA ASN A 174 -4.12 1.37 16.12
C ASN A 174 -3.54 1.68 14.73
N LEU A 175 -2.97 0.68 14.06
CA LEU A 175 -2.39 0.86 12.73
C LEU A 175 -3.46 1.03 11.65
N VAL A 176 -4.57 0.30 11.77
CA VAL A 176 -5.72 0.44 10.87
C VAL A 176 -6.36 1.81 11.05
N ASP A 177 -6.57 2.26 12.30
CA ASP A 177 -7.10 3.58 12.61
C ASP A 177 -6.19 4.68 12.04
N TYR A 178 -4.88 4.57 12.28
CA TYR A 178 -3.90 5.50 11.73
C TYR A 178 -3.98 5.58 10.21
N MET A 179 -3.95 4.43 9.52
CA MET A 179 -3.96 4.38 8.06
C MET A 179 -5.24 4.94 7.44
N TYR A 180 -6.38 4.69 8.05
CA TYR A 180 -7.67 5.11 7.50
C TYR A 180 -8.05 6.55 7.82
N PHE A 181 -7.67 7.05 9.00
CA PHE A 181 -8.25 8.31 9.51
C PHE A 181 -7.21 9.38 9.87
N HIS A 182 -5.93 9.01 10.00
CA HIS A 182 -4.88 9.95 10.45
C HIS A 182 -3.74 10.11 9.44
N TYR A 183 -3.56 9.15 8.52
CA TYR A 183 -2.51 9.25 7.53
C TYR A 183 -3.01 9.89 6.23
N ARG A 184 -2.34 10.98 5.86
CA ARG A 184 -2.36 11.57 4.52
C ARG A 184 -0.94 11.97 4.17
N ILE A 185 -0.45 11.51 3.04
CA ILE A 185 0.93 11.80 2.62
C ILE A 185 1.18 13.30 2.45
N GLU A 186 0.15 14.07 2.08
CA GLU A 186 0.24 15.51 1.91
C GLU A 186 0.50 16.25 3.22
N ASP A 187 0.03 15.73 4.35
CA ASP A 187 0.19 16.31 5.69
C ASP A 187 1.62 16.12 6.20
N LEU A 188 2.35 15.11 5.72
CA LEU A 188 3.77 14.90 6.02
C LEU A 188 4.67 15.89 5.29
N GLY A 189 4.23 16.40 4.13
CA GLY A 189 4.97 17.32 3.29
C GLY A 189 5.25 16.79 1.88
N ARG A 190 5.74 17.69 1.03
CA ARG A 190 5.96 17.41 -0.40
C ARG A 190 7.44 17.43 -0.78
N ARG A 191 8.30 17.80 0.18
CA ARG A 191 9.74 17.98 -0.06
C ARG A 191 10.52 16.76 0.43
N TYR A 192 11.25 16.14 -0.48
CA TYR A 192 12.13 15.01 -0.21
C TYR A 192 13.58 15.45 -0.46
N PRO A 193 14.45 15.43 0.56
CA PRO A 193 15.85 15.81 0.39
C PRO A 193 16.72 14.67 -0.19
N MET A 194 16.12 13.64 -0.74
CA MET A 194 16.76 12.53 -1.45
C MET A 194 16.00 12.23 -2.74
N PRO A 195 16.60 11.48 -3.69
CA PRO A 195 15.90 10.95 -4.86
C PRO A 195 14.71 10.07 -4.47
N VAL A 196 13.59 10.22 -5.19
CA VAL A 196 12.36 9.43 -4.97
C VAL A 196 11.86 8.83 -6.27
N CYS A 197 11.36 7.60 -6.19
CA CYS A 197 10.69 6.91 -7.28
C CYS A 197 9.38 6.30 -6.81
N PHE A 198 8.30 6.53 -7.54
CA PHE A 198 7.03 5.83 -7.34
C PHE A 198 6.85 4.81 -8.46
N ILE A 199 6.63 3.54 -8.11
CA ILE A 199 6.37 2.46 -9.08
C ILE A 199 4.93 1.97 -8.86
N GLN A 200 4.08 2.16 -9.87
CA GLN A 200 2.65 1.85 -9.82
C GLN A 200 2.27 0.90 -10.95
N GLY A 201 1.28 0.05 -10.73
CA GLY A 201 0.56 -0.58 -11.83
C GLY A 201 -0.46 0.39 -12.44
N ASP A 202 -0.70 0.34 -13.74
CA ASP A 202 -1.70 1.20 -14.40
C ASP A 202 -3.13 0.90 -13.93
N SER A 203 -3.36 -0.32 -13.47
CA SER A 203 -4.63 -0.82 -12.96
C SER A 203 -4.67 -0.97 -11.43
N ASP A 204 -3.73 -0.34 -10.71
CA ASP A 204 -3.76 -0.35 -9.24
C ASP A 204 -4.92 0.51 -8.72
N TRP A 205 -5.94 -0.19 -8.19
CA TRP A 205 -7.10 0.40 -7.52
C TRP A 205 -7.13 0.11 -6.01
N VAL A 206 -6.12 -0.56 -5.49
CA VAL A 206 -5.89 -0.68 -4.04
C VAL A 206 -5.32 0.62 -3.49
N THR A 207 -4.30 1.15 -4.18
CA THR A 207 -3.72 2.48 -4.01
C THR A 207 -3.81 3.21 -5.36
N PRO A 208 -4.93 3.87 -5.67
CA PRO A 208 -5.26 4.28 -7.02
C PRO A 208 -4.18 5.12 -7.69
N THR A 209 -3.65 4.64 -8.80
CA THR A 209 -2.59 5.29 -9.58
C THR A 209 -2.88 6.75 -9.93
N PRO A 210 -4.13 7.17 -10.22
CA PRO A 210 -4.44 8.59 -10.41
C PRO A 210 -4.08 9.45 -9.19
N MET A 211 -4.39 9.01 -7.98
CA MET A 211 -4.06 9.77 -6.76
C MET A 211 -2.54 9.89 -6.55
N VAL A 212 -1.80 8.84 -6.88
CA VAL A 212 -0.33 8.87 -6.80
C VAL A 212 0.25 9.83 -7.85
N ARG A 213 -0.33 9.90 -9.05
CA ARG A 213 0.05 10.90 -10.08
C ARG A 213 -0.17 12.32 -9.61
N ASP A 214 -1.33 12.57 -9.00
CA ASP A 214 -1.68 13.90 -8.47
C ASP A 214 -0.68 14.32 -7.38
N TYR A 215 -0.39 13.42 -6.44
CA TYR A 215 0.62 13.66 -5.42
C TYR A 215 2.02 13.87 -6.04
N TYR A 216 2.45 12.98 -6.94
CA TYR A 216 3.74 13.08 -7.62
C TYR A 216 3.95 14.43 -8.33
N ALA A 217 2.91 14.98 -8.93
CA ALA A 217 2.99 16.29 -9.56
C ALA A 217 3.42 17.39 -8.58
N THR A 218 3.06 17.27 -7.31
CA THR A 218 3.36 18.23 -6.23
C THR A 218 4.67 17.97 -5.51
N VAL A 219 5.28 16.79 -5.67
CA VAL A 219 6.53 16.40 -5.00
C VAL A 219 7.69 17.27 -5.46
N VAL A 220 8.48 17.73 -4.52
CA VAL A 220 9.73 18.48 -4.72
C VAL A 220 10.89 17.63 -4.23
N ALA A 221 11.77 17.22 -5.15
CA ALA A 221 12.99 16.48 -4.87
C ALA A 221 14.03 16.83 -5.92
N GLU A 222 15.33 16.64 -5.63
CA GLU A 222 16.40 16.82 -6.60
C GLU A 222 16.20 15.94 -7.84
N ARG A 223 15.78 14.69 -7.59
CA ARG A 223 15.38 13.75 -8.64
C ARG A 223 14.11 13.05 -8.22
N LYS A 224 13.09 13.11 -9.07
CA LYS A 224 11.85 12.36 -8.86
C LYS A 224 11.44 11.62 -10.12
N GLU A 225 10.94 10.42 -9.96
CA GLU A 225 10.49 9.57 -11.05
C GLU A 225 9.17 8.92 -10.71
N MET A 226 8.36 8.67 -11.74
CA MET A 226 7.16 7.85 -11.62
C MET A 226 7.12 6.87 -12.77
N VAL A 227 7.25 5.59 -12.43
CA VAL A 227 7.16 4.49 -13.39
C VAL A 227 5.79 3.84 -13.26
N VAL A 228 5.04 3.79 -14.36
CA VAL A 228 3.75 3.10 -14.40
C VAL A 228 3.89 1.86 -15.27
N ILE A 229 3.79 0.69 -14.64
CA ILE A 229 3.89 -0.60 -15.33
C ILE A 229 2.52 -0.94 -15.91
N GLN A 230 2.49 -1.09 -17.24
CA GLN A 230 1.26 -1.37 -17.99
C GLN A 230 0.75 -2.78 -17.69
N SER A 231 -0.57 -2.91 -17.62
CA SER A 231 -1.26 -4.18 -17.34
C SER A 231 -0.91 -4.80 -15.98
N ALA A 232 -0.40 -4.00 -15.04
CA ALA A 232 -0.12 -4.40 -13.67
C ALA A 232 -1.14 -3.81 -12.68
N GLY A 233 -1.42 -4.57 -11.63
CA GLY A 233 -2.23 -4.13 -10.50
C GLY A 233 -1.38 -3.62 -9.33
N HIS A 234 -1.82 -3.95 -8.11
CA HIS A 234 -1.20 -3.49 -6.86
C HIS A 234 0.17 -4.13 -6.57
N THR A 235 0.50 -5.23 -7.23
CA THR A 235 1.74 -5.97 -7.02
C THR A 235 2.56 -6.06 -8.31
N PRO A 236 3.03 -4.94 -8.88
CA PRO A 236 3.69 -4.92 -10.18
C PRO A 236 4.96 -5.78 -10.22
N PHE A 237 5.58 -6.07 -9.09
CA PHE A 237 6.73 -6.98 -8.97
C PHE A 237 6.34 -8.46 -9.11
N LEU A 238 5.08 -8.83 -8.90
CA LEU A 238 4.54 -10.16 -9.18
C LEU A 238 3.98 -10.24 -10.61
N ASP A 239 3.26 -9.20 -11.04
CA ASP A 239 2.61 -9.18 -12.35
C ASP A 239 3.64 -9.10 -13.48
N HIS A 240 4.64 -8.23 -13.35
CA HIS A 240 5.68 -7.96 -14.36
C HIS A 240 7.08 -7.83 -13.74
N PRO A 241 7.68 -8.90 -13.19
CA PRO A 241 8.92 -8.83 -12.41
C PRO A 241 10.10 -8.25 -13.19
N GLN A 242 10.19 -8.51 -14.50
CA GLN A 242 11.28 -8.00 -15.34
C GLN A 242 11.19 -6.47 -15.50
N GLN A 243 9.99 -5.94 -15.77
CA GLN A 243 9.76 -4.50 -15.90
C GLN A 243 9.97 -3.79 -14.55
N PHE A 244 9.51 -4.40 -13.46
CA PHE A 244 9.74 -3.89 -12.11
C PHE A 244 11.23 -3.82 -11.77
N CYS A 245 11.99 -4.91 -12.04
CA CYS A 245 13.44 -4.91 -11.82
C CYS A 245 14.17 -3.88 -12.68
N ALA A 246 13.73 -3.68 -13.94
CA ALA A 246 14.30 -2.66 -14.82
C ALA A 246 14.05 -1.25 -14.27
N ALA A 247 12.83 -0.96 -13.80
CA ALA A 247 12.49 0.33 -13.18
C ALA A 247 13.35 0.61 -11.95
N VAL A 248 13.48 -0.35 -11.03
CA VAL A 248 14.34 -0.21 -9.84
C VAL A 248 15.79 0.02 -10.22
N LYS A 249 16.35 -0.79 -11.13
CA LYS A 249 17.74 -0.66 -11.57
C LYS A 249 17.99 0.66 -12.29
N GLY A 250 17.07 1.09 -13.18
CA GLY A 250 17.14 2.36 -13.88
C GLY A 250 17.22 3.53 -12.93
N PHE A 251 16.29 3.59 -11.97
CA PHE A 251 16.29 4.63 -10.94
C PHE A 251 17.59 4.64 -10.12
N LEU A 252 18.06 3.48 -9.65
CA LEU A 252 19.27 3.40 -8.82
C LEU A 252 20.56 3.72 -9.59
N ALA A 253 20.58 3.46 -10.91
CA ALA A 253 21.70 3.83 -11.78
C ALA A 253 21.71 5.32 -12.19
N GLY A 254 20.69 6.08 -11.80
CA GLY A 254 20.55 7.48 -12.24
C GLY A 254 20.18 7.65 -13.72
N ARG A 255 19.65 6.60 -14.34
CA ARG A 255 19.29 6.53 -15.76
C ARG A 255 17.78 6.29 -15.88
N CYS A 256 17.01 7.32 -15.74
CA CYS A 256 15.60 7.23 -16.15
C CYS A 256 15.25 8.50 -16.86
#